data_61acfa3542ffbc90fc231297bfb8e845
#
_entry.id   61acfa3542ffbc90fc231297bfb8e845
#
_cell.length_a   1.000
_cell.length_b   1.000
_cell.length_c   1.000
_cell.angle_alpha   90.00
_cell.angle_beta   90.00
_cell.angle_gamma   90.00
#
_symmetry.space_group_name_H-M   'P 1'
#
loop_
_entity.id
_entity.type
_entity.pdbx_description
1 polymer ?
#
loop_
_entity_poly.entity_id
_entity_poly.type
_entity_poly.pdbx_seq_one_letter_code
_entity_poly.pdbx_strand_id
1 'polypeptide(L)'
;MTTKKSSTVTLPRGIRPHRSGYIVDVTVGGKRRTKTAATLEAALLAREALRNAASAASNSAGAGDDTSRDDWTLEQATERTMQVVWAGKPAYKTMLINSKAVLGFFGADTPVQDITLDTIDRFMAHLLNERGNSGGTVNRKLSCLSRILRTAFERGKLAKMPKMPKRREAEHRIRFLSPEEETRMLTILEATATQDVQDAILCLLYTGFRCGELWRLECRDIDLERGTLTAWKTKNHHPRTVPIVGRIRPIIERRTLTCGGTGRLFPMGSNDWLRRPWGILRYHMGMDDDPQFVPHMLRHTCATRLSQAGVSMPIIKEWMGHTSITTTARYAHFSPSDLRHAATLLGD
;
A
#
# COMPACT_ATOMS: atom_id res chain seq x y z
N MET A 1 49.71 -68.63 1.75
CA MET A 1 48.70 -67.77 2.37
C MET A 1 48.35 -66.71 1.39
N THR A 2 47.19 -66.89 0.69
CA THR A 2 46.73 -66.01 -0.38
C THR A 2 45.59 -65.15 0.16
N THR A 3 45.85 -63.86 0.35
CA THR A 3 44.87 -62.85 0.77
C THR A 3 43.95 -62.47 -0.40
N LYS A 4 42.65 -62.87 -0.32
CA LYS A 4 41.59 -62.37 -1.21
C LYS A 4 41.37 -60.90 -0.98
N LYS A 5 41.70 -60.07 -1.97
CA LYS A 5 41.21 -58.67 -2.05
C LYS A 5 39.71 -58.67 -2.27
N SER A 6 38.95 -58.18 -1.29
CA SER A 6 37.55 -57.84 -1.42
C SER A 6 37.39 -56.63 -2.34
N SER A 7 36.84 -56.82 -3.55
CA SER A 7 36.45 -55.74 -4.45
C SER A 7 35.21 -55.08 -3.91
N THR A 8 35.35 -53.88 -3.34
CA THR A 8 34.24 -53.06 -2.91
C THR A 8 33.49 -52.55 -4.16
N VAL A 9 32.36 -53.14 -4.47
CA VAL A 9 31.46 -52.69 -5.56
C VAL A 9 30.85 -51.34 -5.13
N THR A 10 31.23 -50.27 -5.79
CA THR A 10 30.64 -48.95 -5.56
C THR A 10 29.23 -48.93 -6.13
N LEU A 11 28.24 -48.84 -5.26
CA LEU A 11 26.82 -48.80 -5.65
C LEU A 11 26.44 -47.46 -6.25
N PRO A 12 25.66 -47.43 -7.34
CA PRO A 12 25.21 -46.17 -7.93
C PRO A 12 24.32 -45.36 -6.99
N ARG A 13 24.34 -44.04 -7.11
CA ARG A 13 23.59 -43.12 -6.28
C ARG A 13 22.10 -43.45 -6.30
N GLY A 14 21.47 -43.57 -5.12
CA GLY A 14 20.06 -43.91 -4.93
C GLY A 14 19.81 -45.43 -4.80
N ILE A 15 20.83 -46.29 -4.77
CA ILE A 15 20.73 -47.70 -4.46
C ILE A 15 21.53 -47.98 -3.18
N ARG A 16 20.91 -48.70 -2.22
CA ARG A 16 21.53 -49.07 -0.93
C ARG A 16 21.30 -50.53 -0.64
N PRO A 17 22.22 -51.22 0.05
CA PRO A 17 22.04 -52.60 0.49
C PRO A 17 20.84 -52.68 1.49
N HIS A 18 20.09 -53.77 1.42
CA HIS A 18 19.01 -54.11 2.34
C HIS A 18 19.08 -55.59 2.71
N ARG A 19 18.43 -55.98 3.80
CA ARG A 19 18.46 -57.36 4.33
C ARG A 19 18.04 -58.44 3.31
N SER A 20 17.17 -58.08 2.37
CA SER A 20 16.63 -58.95 1.31
C SER A 20 17.09 -58.51 -0.10
N GLY A 21 18.22 -57.80 -0.25
CA GLY A 21 18.70 -57.33 -1.54
C GLY A 21 19.12 -55.84 -1.55
N TYR A 22 18.41 -54.99 -2.28
CA TYR A 22 18.69 -53.59 -2.48
C TYR A 22 17.43 -52.74 -2.35
N ILE A 23 17.55 -51.53 -1.80
CA ILE A 23 16.54 -50.50 -1.85
C ILE A 23 16.95 -49.45 -2.88
N VAL A 24 16.04 -49.09 -3.74
CA VAL A 24 16.14 -48.05 -4.75
C VAL A 24 15.35 -46.84 -4.30
N ASP A 25 15.98 -45.70 -4.15
CA ASP A 25 15.39 -44.40 -3.81
C ASP A 25 15.52 -43.46 -5.00
N VAL A 26 14.39 -42.94 -5.51
CA VAL A 26 14.35 -41.91 -6.56
C VAL A 26 13.39 -40.81 -6.13
N THR A 27 13.88 -39.55 -6.15
CA THR A 27 13.02 -38.39 -5.91
C THR A 27 12.58 -37.80 -7.24
N VAL A 28 11.26 -37.71 -7.43
CA VAL A 28 10.64 -37.22 -8.67
C VAL A 28 9.54 -36.21 -8.30
N GLY A 29 9.63 -35.01 -8.87
CA GLY A 29 8.65 -33.96 -8.59
C GLY A 29 8.51 -33.62 -7.10
N GLY A 30 9.65 -33.67 -6.35
CA GLY A 30 9.65 -33.41 -4.90
C GLY A 30 9.13 -34.58 -4.04
N LYS A 31 8.61 -35.67 -4.65
CA LYS A 31 8.13 -36.85 -3.92
C LYS A 31 9.15 -37.99 -4.01
N ARG A 32 9.53 -38.59 -2.87
CA ARG A 32 10.41 -39.73 -2.78
C ARG A 32 9.61 -41.00 -3.09
N ARG A 33 10.13 -41.82 -4.05
CA ARG A 33 9.61 -43.15 -4.39
C ARG A 33 10.66 -44.20 -4.09
N THR A 34 10.27 -45.26 -3.41
CA THR A 34 11.14 -46.35 -2.96
C THR A 34 10.67 -47.68 -3.51
N LYS A 35 11.59 -48.53 -3.98
CA LYS A 35 11.29 -49.91 -4.44
C LYS A 35 12.40 -50.82 -3.93
N THR A 36 12.05 -52.06 -3.54
CA THR A 36 13.01 -53.09 -3.17
C THR A 36 13.26 -54.06 -4.35
N ALA A 37 14.50 -54.52 -4.46
CA ALA A 37 14.89 -55.48 -5.51
C ALA A 37 15.86 -56.55 -4.91
N ALA A 38 15.72 -57.79 -5.31
CA ALA A 38 16.52 -58.88 -4.77
C ALA A 38 17.97 -58.92 -5.25
N THR A 39 18.22 -58.39 -6.46
CA THR A 39 19.55 -58.35 -7.08
C THR A 39 19.96 -56.92 -7.46
N LEU A 40 21.23 -56.64 -7.63
CA LEU A 40 21.72 -55.34 -8.07
C LEU A 40 21.23 -54.98 -9.47
N GLU A 41 21.15 -55.98 -10.37
CA GLU A 41 20.64 -55.80 -11.73
C GLU A 41 19.15 -55.42 -11.74
N ALA A 42 18.34 -56.10 -10.93
CA ALA A 42 16.95 -55.71 -10.72
C ALA A 42 16.78 -54.35 -10.07
N ALA A 43 17.70 -53.91 -9.21
CA ALA A 43 17.72 -52.60 -8.61
C ALA A 43 18.05 -51.51 -9.63
N LEU A 44 18.96 -51.75 -10.55
CA LEU A 44 19.30 -50.84 -11.65
C LEU A 44 18.11 -50.66 -12.60
N LEU A 45 17.47 -51.77 -13.02
CA LEU A 45 16.26 -51.75 -13.86
C LEU A 45 15.11 -51.02 -13.15
N ALA A 46 14.90 -51.28 -11.87
CA ALA A 46 13.86 -50.61 -11.10
C ALA A 46 14.12 -49.07 -10.96
N ARG A 47 15.40 -48.66 -10.85
CA ARG A 47 15.78 -47.22 -10.83
C ARG A 47 15.47 -46.57 -12.16
N GLU A 48 15.81 -47.22 -13.25
CA GLU A 48 15.57 -46.70 -14.60
C GLU A 48 14.07 -46.65 -14.92
N ALA A 49 13.30 -47.66 -14.56
CA ALA A 49 11.84 -47.64 -14.66
C ALA A 49 11.17 -46.53 -13.86
N LEU A 50 11.65 -46.26 -12.64
CA LEU A 50 11.17 -45.15 -11.81
C LEU A 50 11.53 -43.80 -12.41
N ARG A 51 12.69 -43.63 -13.06
CA ARG A 51 13.09 -42.42 -13.77
C ARG A 51 12.31 -42.26 -15.08
N ASN A 52 12.15 -43.30 -15.85
CA ASN A 52 11.40 -43.30 -17.13
C ASN A 52 9.90 -43.05 -16.90
N ALA A 53 9.31 -43.65 -15.88
CA ALA A 53 7.94 -43.35 -15.47
C ALA A 53 7.77 -41.88 -15.00
N ALA A 54 8.84 -41.28 -14.54
CA ALA A 54 8.90 -39.87 -14.18
C ALA A 54 9.03 -38.95 -15.40
N SER A 55 9.86 -39.34 -16.35
CA SER A 55 10.02 -38.61 -17.63
C SER A 55 8.78 -38.79 -18.50
N ALA A 56 8.12 -39.96 -18.47
CA ALA A 56 6.85 -40.17 -19.13
C ALA A 56 5.71 -39.37 -18.50
N ALA A 57 5.72 -39.23 -17.15
CA ALA A 57 4.76 -38.38 -16.45
C ALA A 57 5.03 -36.88 -16.66
N SER A 58 6.28 -36.48 -16.96
CA SER A 58 6.63 -35.11 -17.36
C SER A 58 6.41 -34.89 -18.87
N ASN A 59 6.53 -35.90 -19.70
CA ASN A 59 6.27 -35.82 -21.16
C ASN A 59 4.81 -36.08 -21.52
N SER A 60 4.04 -36.83 -20.73
CA SER A 60 2.59 -36.91 -20.87
C SER A 60 1.85 -35.69 -20.38
N ALA A 61 2.54 -34.78 -19.67
CA ALA A 61 2.06 -33.43 -19.43
C ALA A 61 2.26 -32.50 -20.65
N GLY A 62 2.83 -32.99 -21.74
CA GLY A 62 3.12 -32.23 -22.96
C GLY A 62 2.45 -32.73 -24.24
N ALA A 63 1.62 -33.79 -24.19
CA ALA A 63 0.92 -34.33 -25.38
C ALA A 63 -0.55 -34.55 -25.07
N GLY A 64 -1.38 -33.60 -25.42
CA GLY A 64 -2.79 -33.77 -25.81
C GLY A 64 -3.73 -34.32 -24.75
N ASP A 65 -4.14 -33.48 -23.79
CA ASP A 65 -5.54 -33.44 -23.40
C ASP A 65 -6.01 -31.99 -23.66
N ASP A 66 -6.77 -31.83 -24.73
CA ASP A 66 -7.54 -30.64 -25.04
C ASP A 66 -8.74 -30.57 -24.08
N THR A 67 -8.48 -30.65 -22.80
CA THR A 67 -9.32 -30.00 -21.82
C THR A 67 -8.86 -28.56 -21.81
N SER A 68 -9.59 -27.69 -22.48
CA SER A 68 -9.50 -26.26 -22.38
C SER A 68 -9.29 -25.90 -20.88
N ARG A 69 -8.04 -25.72 -20.48
CA ARG A 69 -7.77 -25.02 -19.22
C ARG A 69 -8.50 -23.72 -19.40
N ASP A 70 -9.57 -23.55 -18.63
CA ASP A 70 -10.34 -22.34 -18.53
C ASP A 70 -9.42 -21.26 -17.87
N ASP A 71 -8.33 -20.98 -18.61
CA ASP A 71 -7.27 -20.06 -18.22
C ASP A 71 -7.81 -18.66 -18.37
N TRP A 72 -7.89 -17.95 -17.27
CA TRP A 72 -8.38 -16.60 -17.30
C TRP A 72 -7.45 -15.69 -18.08
N THR A 73 -8.06 -14.82 -18.88
CA THR A 73 -7.39 -13.64 -19.41
C THR A 73 -7.20 -12.61 -18.30
N LEU A 74 -6.31 -11.67 -18.54
CA LEU A 74 -6.08 -10.56 -17.60
C LEU A 74 -7.35 -9.71 -17.40
N GLU A 75 -8.18 -9.57 -18.45
CA GLU A 75 -9.47 -8.88 -18.36
C GLU A 75 -10.42 -9.61 -17.43
N GLN A 76 -10.63 -10.90 -17.63
CA GLN A 76 -11.50 -11.73 -16.78
C GLN A 76 -11.05 -11.69 -15.31
N ALA A 77 -9.73 -11.80 -15.06
CA ALA A 77 -9.15 -11.68 -13.73
C ALA A 77 -9.40 -10.29 -13.12
N THR A 78 -9.30 -9.25 -13.95
CA THR A 78 -9.54 -7.85 -13.55
C THR A 78 -11.00 -7.63 -13.20
N GLU A 79 -11.92 -8.01 -14.07
CA GLU A 79 -13.37 -7.89 -13.84
C GLU A 79 -13.78 -8.61 -12.56
N ARG A 80 -13.33 -9.86 -12.41
CA ARG A 80 -13.64 -10.63 -11.21
C ARG A 80 -13.09 -9.97 -9.95
N THR A 81 -11.88 -9.40 -10.01
CA THR A 81 -11.30 -8.67 -8.88
C THR A 81 -12.07 -7.38 -8.58
N MET A 82 -12.49 -6.65 -9.61
CA MET A 82 -13.33 -5.46 -9.45
C MET A 82 -14.64 -5.79 -8.74
N GLN A 83 -15.29 -6.89 -9.13
CA GLN A 83 -16.56 -7.33 -8.55
C GLN A 83 -16.45 -7.81 -7.10
N VAL A 84 -15.45 -8.67 -6.79
CA VAL A 84 -15.43 -9.37 -5.49
C VAL A 84 -14.52 -8.71 -4.45
N VAL A 85 -13.54 -7.93 -4.90
CA VAL A 85 -12.55 -7.33 -3.98
C VAL A 85 -12.78 -5.84 -3.78
N TRP A 86 -13.12 -5.10 -4.85
CA TRP A 86 -13.19 -3.64 -4.82
C TRP A 86 -14.59 -3.06 -4.89
N ALA A 87 -15.61 -3.84 -5.25
CA ALA A 87 -17.00 -3.39 -5.27
C ALA A 87 -17.40 -2.79 -3.91
N GLY A 88 -18.05 -1.63 -3.94
CA GLY A 88 -18.50 -0.92 -2.75
C GLY A 88 -17.39 -0.27 -1.90
N LYS A 89 -16.11 -0.45 -2.25
CA LYS A 89 -14.99 0.15 -1.50
C LYS A 89 -14.65 1.55 -2.00
N PRO A 90 -14.20 2.46 -1.12
CA PRO A 90 -13.77 3.80 -1.52
C PRO A 90 -12.64 3.81 -2.56
N ALA A 91 -11.82 2.77 -2.59
CA ALA A 91 -10.71 2.61 -3.54
C ALA A 91 -11.16 2.22 -4.96
N TYR A 92 -12.43 1.87 -5.20
CA TYR A 92 -12.93 1.35 -6.47
C TYR A 92 -12.51 2.18 -7.68
N LYS A 93 -12.76 3.50 -7.64
CA LYS A 93 -12.41 4.42 -8.74
C LYS A 93 -10.89 4.45 -9.02
N THR A 94 -10.07 4.44 -7.97
CA THR A 94 -8.61 4.43 -8.11
C THR A 94 -8.13 3.09 -8.69
N MET A 95 -8.72 1.97 -8.27
CA MET A 95 -8.38 0.66 -8.80
C MET A 95 -8.80 0.51 -10.26
N LEU A 96 -9.93 1.08 -10.64
CA LEU A 96 -10.36 1.13 -12.05
C LEU A 96 -9.34 1.89 -12.94
N ILE A 97 -8.79 3.00 -12.46
CA ILE A 97 -7.75 3.74 -13.19
C ILE A 97 -6.45 2.93 -13.29
N ASN A 98 -6.04 2.29 -12.20
CA ASN A 98 -4.84 1.47 -12.17
C ASN A 98 -4.98 0.21 -13.03
N SER A 99 -6.15 -0.46 -13.02
CA SER A 99 -6.40 -1.63 -13.86
C SER A 99 -6.40 -1.28 -15.34
N LYS A 100 -6.94 -0.12 -15.75
CA LYS A 100 -6.83 0.35 -17.12
C LYS A 100 -5.38 0.50 -17.57
N ALA A 101 -4.48 0.99 -16.71
CA ALA A 101 -3.06 1.08 -17.04
C ALA A 101 -2.39 -0.30 -17.15
N VAL A 102 -2.81 -1.27 -16.34
CA VAL A 102 -2.37 -2.66 -16.41
C VAL A 102 -2.84 -3.31 -17.71
N LEU A 103 -4.14 -3.27 -18.00
CA LEU A 103 -4.72 -3.82 -19.23
C LEU A 103 -4.14 -3.18 -20.50
N GLY A 104 -3.91 -1.87 -20.46
CA GLY A 104 -3.34 -1.14 -21.59
C GLY A 104 -1.89 -1.51 -21.91
N PHE A 105 -1.13 -2.00 -20.96
CA PHE A 105 0.25 -2.45 -21.19
C PHE A 105 0.32 -3.93 -21.57
N PHE A 106 -0.34 -4.80 -20.81
CA PHE A 106 -0.24 -6.24 -21.04
C PHE A 106 -1.16 -6.74 -22.15
N GLY A 107 -2.27 -6.04 -22.43
CA GLY A 107 -3.36 -6.51 -23.27
C GLY A 107 -4.45 -7.21 -22.45
N ALA A 108 -5.71 -7.00 -22.83
CA ALA A 108 -6.88 -7.56 -22.16
C ALA A 108 -6.91 -9.10 -22.25
N ASP A 109 -6.59 -9.63 -23.45
CA ASP A 109 -6.65 -11.06 -23.78
C ASP A 109 -5.43 -11.87 -23.32
N THR A 110 -4.44 -11.21 -22.69
CA THR A 110 -3.23 -11.90 -22.21
C THR A 110 -3.59 -12.92 -21.12
N PRO A 111 -3.22 -14.20 -21.28
CA PRO A 111 -3.40 -15.20 -20.25
C PRO A 111 -2.67 -14.80 -18.96
N VAL A 112 -3.31 -14.92 -17.80
CA VAL A 112 -2.68 -14.55 -16.52
C VAL A 112 -1.40 -15.31 -16.22
N GLN A 113 -1.22 -16.50 -16.83
CA GLN A 113 -0.02 -17.33 -16.70
C GLN A 113 1.20 -16.74 -17.41
N ASP A 114 1.00 -15.92 -18.45
CA ASP A 114 2.06 -15.27 -19.24
C ASP A 114 2.61 -14.03 -18.54
N ILE A 115 2.00 -13.62 -17.43
CA ILE A 115 2.48 -12.51 -16.62
C ILE A 115 3.58 -13.01 -15.67
N THR A 116 4.80 -12.95 -16.15
CA THR A 116 6.01 -13.38 -15.46
C THR A 116 6.72 -12.21 -14.79
N LEU A 117 7.75 -12.48 -13.98
CA LEU A 117 8.62 -11.45 -13.41
C LEU A 117 9.22 -10.55 -14.51
N ASP A 118 9.66 -11.15 -15.61
CA ASP A 118 10.26 -10.41 -16.74
C ASP A 118 9.28 -9.44 -17.40
N THR A 119 8.03 -9.87 -17.64
CA THR A 119 7.00 -8.97 -18.18
C THR A 119 6.60 -7.88 -17.19
N ILE A 120 6.62 -8.17 -15.87
CA ILE A 120 6.39 -7.18 -14.81
C ILE A 120 7.53 -6.16 -14.77
N ASP A 121 8.78 -6.57 -14.92
CA ASP A 121 9.93 -5.67 -14.98
C ASP A 121 9.84 -4.74 -16.20
N ARG A 122 9.40 -5.24 -17.37
CA ARG A 122 9.11 -4.41 -18.55
C ARG A 122 7.98 -3.40 -18.30
N PHE A 123 6.90 -3.83 -17.64
CA PHE A 123 5.82 -2.92 -17.24
C PHE A 123 6.32 -1.80 -16.32
N MET A 124 7.16 -2.15 -15.37
CA MET A 124 7.76 -1.20 -14.45
C MET A 124 8.66 -0.19 -15.17
N ALA A 125 9.49 -0.65 -16.11
CA ALA A 125 10.33 0.20 -16.95
C ALA A 125 9.50 1.16 -17.80
N HIS A 126 8.44 0.67 -18.44
CA HIS A 126 7.48 1.49 -19.18
C HIS A 126 6.87 2.59 -18.29
N LEU A 127 6.40 2.24 -17.10
CA LEU A 127 5.82 3.22 -16.19
C LEU A 127 6.79 4.31 -15.76
N LEU A 128 8.07 3.96 -15.55
CA LEU A 128 9.11 4.90 -15.12
C LEU A 128 9.59 5.78 -16.28
N ASN A 129 10.00 5.14 -17.38
CA ASN A 129 10.76 5.80 -18.42
C ASN A 129 9.86 6.48 -19.47
N GLU A 130 8.78 5.81 -19.88
CA GLU A 130 7.89 6.33 -20.93
C GLU A 130 6.74 7.16 -20.36
N ARG A 131 6.21 6.75 -19.18
CA ARG A 131 5.08 7.45 -18.54
C ARG A 131 5.52 8.44 -17.47
N GLY A 132 6.80 8.53 -17.13
CA GLY A 132 7.35 9.44 -16.13
C GLY A 132 6.77 9.29 -14.72
N ASN A 133 6.26 8.11 -14.36
CA ASN A 133 5.62 7.92 -13.06
C ASN A 133 6.65 7.89 -11.92
N SER A 134 6.31 8.48 -10.78
CA SER A 134 7.10 8.32 -9.55
C SER A 134 7.09 6.86 -9.05
N GLY A 135 8.12 6.48 -8.28
CA GLY A 135 8.21 5.14 -7.68
C GLY A 135 6.97 4.74 -6.86
N GLY A 136 6.38 5.70 -6.14
CA GLY A 136 5.13 5.47 -5.40
C GLY A 136 3.92 5.19 -6.31
N THR A 137 3.84 5.86 -7.46
CA THR A 137 2.79 5.61 -8.46
C THR A 137 2.98 4.24 -9.11
N VAL A 138 4.22 3.87 -9.43
CA VAL A 138 4.57 2.53 -9.94
C VAL A 138 4.15 1.46 -8.93
N ASN A 139 4.52 1.60 -7.65
CA ASN A 139 4.15 0.65 -6.59
C ASN A 139 2.63 0.47 -6.46
N ARG A 140 1.83 1.54 -6.64
CA ARG A 140 0.35 1.45 -6.60
C ARG A 140 -0.20 0.63 -7.77
N LYS A 141 0.35 0.78 -8.98
CA LYS A 141 -0.04 0.00 -10.16
C LYS A 141 0.39 -1.46 -10.03
N LEU A 142 1.59 -1.73 -9.52
CA LEU A 142 2.06 -3.08 -9.21
C LEU A 142 1.21 -3.75 -8.12
N SER A 143 0.77 -3.01 -7.11
CA SER A 143 -0.14 -3.53 -6.08
C SER A 143 -1.52 -3.89 -6.66
N CYS A 144 -2.01 -3.12 -7.65
CA CYS A 144 -3.22 -3.44 -8.38
C CYS A 144 -3.06 -4.76 -9.16
N LEU A 145 -2.00 -4.89 -9.98
CA LEU A 145 -1.67 -6.11 -10.72
C LEU A 145 -1.53 -7.31 -9.77
N SER A 146 -0.77 -7.15 -8.68
CA SER A 146 -0.61 -8.19 -7.67
C SER A 146 -1.95 -8.68 -7.11
N ARG A 147 -2.91 -7.78 -6.87
CA ARG A 147 -4.23 -8.19 -6.38
C ARG A 147 -5.06 -8.91 -7.44
N ILE A 148 -4.96 -8.49 -8.70
CA ILE A 148 -5.62 -9.16 -9.84
C ILE A 148 -5.09 -10.60 -9.97
N LEU A 149 -3.76 -10.76 -10.04
CA LEU A 149 -3.13 -12.07 -10.14
C LEU A 149 -3.42 -12.95 -8.92
N ARG A 150 -3.45 -12.39 -7.72
CA ARG A 150 -3.82 -13.12 -6.50
C ARG A 150 -5.26 -13.62 -6.56
N THR A 151 -6.19 -12.84 -7.12
CA THR A 151 -7.57 -13.28 -7.31
C THR A 151 -7.66 -14.47 -8.27
N ALA A 152 -6.87 -14.48 -9.35
CA ALA A 152 -6.77 -15.61 -10.27
C ALA A 152 -6.13 -16.83 -9.58
N PHE A 153 -5.05 -16.64 -8.81
CA PHE A 153 -4.37 -17.69 -8.06
C PHE A 153 -5.29 -18.35 -7.02
N GLU A 154 -6.01 -17.55 -6.22
CA GLU A 154 -6.95 -18.03 -5.20
C GLU A 154 -8.11 -18.85 -5.81
N ARG A 155 -8.33 -18.75 -7.13
CA ARG A 155 -9.35 -19.51 -7.90
C ARG A 155 -8.78 -20.62 -8.78
N GLY A 156 -7.51 -20.94 -8.62
CA GLY A 156 -6.85 -22.01 -9.38
C GLY A 156 -6.59 -21.69 -10.86
N LYS A 157 -6.77 -20.41 -11.27
CA LYS A 157 -6.57 -19.96 -12.66
C LYS A 157 -5.13 -19.48 -12.93
N LEU A 158 -4.30 -19.42 -11.90
CA LEU A 158 -2.86 -19.12 -11.96
C LEU A 158 -2.13 -20.14 -11.10
N ALA A 159 -1.19 -20.88 -11.69
CA ALA A 159 -0.49 -21.97 -10.99
C ALA A 159 0.49 -21.46 -9.92
N LYS A 160 1.11 -20.31 -10.15
CA LYS A 160 2.11 -19.73 -9.26
C LYS A 160 2.09 -18.20 -9.33
N MET A 161 2.10 -17.56 -8.16
CA MET A 161 2.25 -16.10 -8.09
C MET A 161 3.65 -15.65 -8.52
N PRO A 162 3.78 -14.73 -9.49
CA PRO A 162 5.07 -14.12 -9.79
C PRO A 162 5.55 -13.27 -8.61
N LYS A 163 6.88 -13.12 -8.49
CA LYS A 163 7.46 -12.17 -7.54
C LYS A 163 7.10 -10.74 -7.96
N MET A 164 6.57 -9.98 -7.02
CA MET A 164 6.22 -8.58 -7.26
C MET A 164 7.36 -7.68 -6.78
N PRO A 165 8.09 -7.00 -7.68
CA PRO A 165 9.12 -6.05 -7.29
C PRO A 165 8.50 -4.83 -6.62
N LYS A 166 9.27 -4.17 -5.76
CA LYS A 166 8.88 -2.92 -5.10
C LYS A 166 9.97 -1.88 -5.30
N ARG A 167 9.60 -0.68 -5.71
CA ARG A 167 10.52 0.45 -5.80
C ARG A 167 10.64 1.16 -4.45
N ARG A 168 11.86 1.61 -4.13
CA ARG A 168 12.05 2.56 -3.02
C ARG A 168 11.33 3.85 -3.38
N GLU A 169 10.47 4.31 -2.49
CA GLU A 169 9.83 5.62 -2.62
C GLU A 169 10.80 6.68 -2.09
N ALA A 170 10.88 7.81 -2.78
CA ALA A 170 11.69 8.91 -2.30
C ALA A 170 11.15 9.39 -0.95
N GLU A 171 12.04 9.61 0.00
CA GLU A 171 11.68 10.27 1.24
C GLU A 171 11.45 11.75 0.93
N HIS A 172 10.21 12.18 1.01
CA HIS A 172 9.87 13.59 0.87
C HIS A 172 10.01 14.28 2.22
N ARG A 173 10.75 15.38 2.25
CA ARG A 173 10.72 16.30 3.40
C ARG A 173 9.28 16.76 3.60
N ILE A 174 8.85 16.82 4.86
CA ILE A 174 7.51 17.29 5.16
C ILE A 174 7.48 18.79 4.94
N ARG A 175 6.64 19.23 4.00
CA ARG A 175 6.34 20.64 3.79
C ARG A 175 5.33 21.12 4.83
N PHE A 176 5.64 22.19 5.54
CA PHE A 176 4.75 22.86 6.47
C PHE A 176 4.92 24.38 6.31
N LEU A 177 3.93 25.15 6.75
CA LEU A 177 3.95 26.61 6.68
C LEU A 177 4.90 27.21 7.71
N SER A 178 5.76 28.14 7.28
CA SER A 178 6.41 29.06 8.21
C SER A 178 5.41 30.08 8.76
N PRO A 179 5.72 30.78 9.86
CA PRO A 179 4.88 31.87 10.37
C PRO A 179 4.64 32.98 9.34
N GLU A 180 5.67 33.34 8.57
CA GLU A 180 5.61 34.33 7.51
C GLU A 180 4.73 33.92 6.36
N GLU A 181 4.84 32.64 5.94
CA GLU A 181 3.99 32.06 4.92
C GLU A 181 2.52 31.98 5.36
N GLU A 182 2.27 31.67 6.64
CA GLU A 182 0.90 31.68 7.18
C GLU A 182 0.32 33.09 7.14
N THR A 183 1.04 34.09 7.61
CA THR A 183 0.59 35.49 7.57
C THR A 183 0.25 35.91 6.15
N ARG A 184 1.14 35.64 5.20
CA ARG A 184 0.92 35.95 3.78
C ARG A 184 -0.28 35.20 3.21
N MET A 185 -0.41 33.92 3.55
CA MET A 185 -1.54 33.08 3.14
C MET A 185 -2.87 33.67 3.62
N LEU A 186 -2.95 34.09 4.89
CA LEU A 186 -4.17 34.66 5.48
C LEU A 186 -4.53 35.98 4.81
N THR A 187 -3.58 36.87 4.56
CA THR A 187 -3.81 38.13 3.83
C THR A 187 -4.33 37.89 2.42
N ILE A 188 -3.77 36.92 1.70
CA ILE A 188 -4.25 36.57 0.35
C ILE A 188 -5.65 35.98 0.40
N LEU A 189 -5.92 35.09 1.36
CA LEU A 189 -7.25 34.50 1.53
C LEU A 189 -8.32 35.55 1.83
N GLU A 190 -8.01 36.52 2.68
CA GLU A 190 -8.90 37.62 3.00
C GLU A 190 -9.29 38.43 1.74
N ALA A 191 -8.33 38.66 0.84
CA ALA A 191 -8.53 39.42 -0.39
C ALA A 191 -9.20 38.61 -1.52
N THR A 192 -9.05 37.28 -1.55
CA THR A 192 -9.38 36.46 -2.74
C THR A 192 -10.41 35.35 -2.51
N ALA A 193 -10.66 35.00 -1.25
CA ALA A 193 -11.51 33.85 -0.91
C ALA A 193 -12.79 34.27 -0.19
N THR A 194 -13.85 33.49 -0.37
CA THR A 194 -15.08 33.65 0.43
C THR A 194 -14.81 33.33 1.91
N GLN A 195 -15.65 33.88 2.79
CA GLN A 195 -15.55 33.61 4.24
C GLN A 195 -15.61 32.11 4.55
N ASP A 196 -16.40 31.34 3.81
CA ASP A 196 -16.47 29.88 3.98
C ASP A 196 -15.13 29.19 3.74
N VAL A 197 -14.39 29.62 2.73
CA VAL A 197 -13.07 29.08 2.38
C VAL A 197 -12.03 29.48 3.42
N GLN A 198 -12.04 30.76 3.86
CA GLN A 198 -11.14 31.27 4.90
C GLN A 198 -11.33 30.47 6.20
N ASP A 199 -12.57 30.33 6.66
CA ASP A 199 -12.92 29.60 7.87
C ASP A 199 -12.51 28.12 7.79
N ALA A 200 -12.76 27.50 6.64
CA ALA A 200 -12.41 26.09 6.44
C ALA A 200 -10.89 25.85 6.43
N ILE A 201 -10.11 26.76 5.81
CA ILE A 201 -8.64 26.68 5.80
C ILE A 201 -8.09 26.84 7.21
N LEU A 202 -8.60 27.81 7.98
CA LEU A 202 -8.22 27.98 9.39
C LEU A 202 -8.54 26.74 10.22
N CYS A 203 -9.75 26.19 10.06
CA CYS A 203 -10.11 24.95 10.75
C CYS A 203 -9.22 23.78 10.37
N LEU A 204 -8.87 23.60 9.09
CA LEU A 204 -7.91 22.57 8.65
C LEU A 204 -6.53 22.75 9.30
N LEU A 205 -6.05 23.99 9.36
CA LEU A 205 -4.73 24.32 9.92
C LEU A 205 -4.65 24.01 11.42
N TYR A 206 -5.67 24.37 12.19
CA TYR A 206 -5.64 24.26 13.64
C TYR A 206 -6.20 22.95 14.22
N THR A 207 -7.03 22.22 13.46
CA THR A 207 -7.51 20.88 13.88
C THR A 207 -6.64 19.76 13.33
N GLY A 208 -5.91 20.00 12.24
CA GLY A 208 -5.23 18.96 11.48
C GLY A 208 -6.20 17.96 10.83
N PHE A 209 -7.47 18.30 10.63
CA PHE A 209 -8.44 17.47 9.93
C PHE A 209 -8.01 17.27 8.46
N ARG A 210 -8.39 16.12 7.88
CA ARG A 210 -8.31 15.96 6.42
C ARG A 210 -9.44 16.77 5.78
N CYS A 211 -9.22 17.28 4.56
CA CYS A 211 -10.28 18.03 3.85
C CYS A 211 -11.61 17.29 3.82
N GLY A 212 -11.59 15.98 3.60
CA GLY A 212 -12.81 15.15 3.60
C GLY A 212 -13.42 14.91 4.98
N GLU A 213 -12.67 15.05 6.06
CA GLU A 213 -13.18 15.00 7.43
C GLU A 213 -13.92 16.30 7.76
N LEU A 214 -13.27 17.43 7.49
CA LEU A 214 -13.90 18.76 7.68
C LEU A 214 -15.17 18.91 6.83
N TRP A 215 -15.11 18.49 5.56
CA TRP A 215 -16.27 18.56 4.67
C TRP A 215 -17.49 17.72 5.14
N ARG A 216 -17.24 16.64 5.90
CA ARG A 216 -18.29 15.79 6.46
C ARG A 216 -18.74 16.15 7.86
N LEU A 217 -18.11 17.14 8.49
CA LEU A 217 -18.42 17.55 9.84
C LEU A 217 -19.83 18.18 9.88
N GLU A 218 -20.64 17.68 10.79
CA GLU A 218 -22.02 18.13 11.01
C GLU A 218 -22.09 18.95 12.31
N CYS A 219 -23.11 19.77 12.47
CA CYS A 219 -23.30 20.57 13.69
C CYS A 219 -23.36 19.73 14.96
N ARG A 220 -24.00 18.57 14.90
CA ARG A 220 -24.09 17.63 16.03
C ARG A 220 -22.73 17.03 16.44
N ASP A 221 -21.69 17.19 15.63
CA ASP A 221 -20.34 16.71 15.93
C ASP A 221 -19.53 17.71 16.77
N ILE A 222 -20.16 18.84 17.13
CA ILE A 222 -19.60 19.95 17.88
C ILE A 222 -20.17 19.93 19.30
N ASP A 223 -19.30 19.92 20.28
CA ASP A 223 -19.64 20.11 21.68
C ASP A 223 -18.99 21.43 22.16
N LEU A 224 -19.79 22.52 22.17
CA LEU A 224 -19.30 23.82 22.58
C LEU A 224 -19.04 23.91 24.07
N GLU A 225 -19.76 23.15 24.90
CA GLU A 225 -19.59 23.13 26.37
C GLU A 225 -18.26 22.46 26.72
N ARG A 226 -17.98 21.29 26.13
CA ARG A 226 -16.69 20.60 26.30
C ARG A 226 -15.58 21.21 25.44
N GLY A 227 -15.94 22.06 24.50
CA GLY A 227 -14.99 22.67 23.55
C GLY A 227 -14.32 21.66 22.63
N THR A 228 -15.09 20.74 22.03
CA THR A 228 -14.54 19.67 21.20
C THR A 228 -15.24 19.53 19.85
N LEU A 229 -14.49 18.99 18.86
CA LEU A 229 -14.96 18.61 17.53
C LEU A 229 -14.69 17.11 17.33
N THR A 230 -15.68 16.35 16.88
CA THR A 230 -15.54 14.90 16.63
C THR A 230 -15.72 14.55 15.16
N ALA A 231 -14.66 14.03 14.52
CA ALA A 231 -14.75 13.49 13.17
C ALA A 231 -15.09 11.99 13.23
N TRP A 232 -16.35 11.63 12.98
CA TRP A 232 -16.85 10.25 13.02
C TRP A 232 -16.44 9.44 11.79
N LYS A 233 -16.54 10.01 10.59
CA LYS A 233 -16.26 9.33 9.32
C LYS A 233 -14.84 9.60 8.87
N THR A 234 -13.88 8.91 9.47
CA THR A 234 -12.46 8.99 9.09
C THR A 234 -12.10 7.92 8.06
N LYS A 235 -10.95 8.08 7.37
CA LYS A 235 -10.45 7.10 6.41
C LYS A 235 -10.19 5.72 7.02
N ASN A 236 -9.91 5.68 8.32
CA ASN A 236 -9.52 4.47 9.05
C ASN A 236 -10.66 3.91 9.91
N HIS A 237 -11.90 4.42 9.76
CA HIS A 237 -13.09 4.02 10.52
C HIS A 237 -13.00 4.21 12.05
N HIS A 238 -11.99 4.94 12.55
CA HIS A 238 -11.89 5.31 13.95
C HIS A 238 -12.27 6.78 14.11
N PRO A 239 -13.31 7.09 14.94
CA PRO A 239 -13.63 8.47 15.29
C PRO A 239 -12.44 9.13 15.97
N ARG A 240 -12.31 10.45 15.83
CA ARG A 240 -11.35 11.21 16.60
C ARG A 240 -11.93 12.53 17.05
N THR A 241 -11.65 12.89 18.28
CA THR A 241 -12.06 14.13 18.90
C THR A 241 -10.84 15.03 19.09
N VAL A 242 -10.95 16.29 18.71
CA VAL A 242 -9.91 17.30 18.95
C VAL A 242 -10.50 18.50 19.69
N PRO A 243 -9.74 19.18 20.56
CA PRO A 243 -10.20 20.41 21.22
C PRO A 243 -10.43 21.52 20.21
N ILE A 244 -11.39 22.39 20.50
CA ILE A 244 -11.58 23.65 19.79
C ILE A 244 -10.57 24.66 20.36
N VAL A 245 -9.50 24.94 19.58
CA VAL A 245 -8.50 25.91 19.99
C VAL A 245 -9.04 27.34 19.85
N GLY A 246 -8.57 28.25 20.68
CA GLY A 246 -9.09 29.62 20.75
C GLY A 246 -9.15 30.34 19.40
N ARG A 247 -8.18 30.10 18.53
CA ARG A 247 -8.11 30.72 17.19
C ARG A 247 -9.29 30.40 16.27
N ILE A 248 -9.90 29.21 16.40
CA ILE A 248 -11.03 28.79 15.57
C ILE A 248 -12.36 28.81 16.33
N ARG A 249 -12.37 29.05 17.64
CA ARG A 249 -13.60 29.07 18.46
C ARG A 249 -14.66 30.04 17.91
N PRO A 250 -14.36 31.29 17.58
CA PRO A 250 -15.37 32.22 17.03
C PRO A 250 -15.96 31.72 15.69
N ILE A 251 -15.14 31.04 14.89
CA ILE A 251 -15.60 30.45 13.62
C ILE A 251 -16.61 29.33 13.89
N ILE A 252 -16.27 28.43 14.80
CA ILE A 252 -17.12 27.28 15.14
C ILE A 252 -18.44 27.75 15.75
N GLU A 253 -18.41 28.68 16.71
CA GLU A 253 -19.59 29.25 17.34
C GLU A 253 -20.53 29.89 16.30
N ARG A 254 -20.02 30.79 15.46
CA ARG A 254 -20.79 31.41 14.40
C ARG A 254 -21.45 30.40 13.46
N ARG A 255 -20.73 29.38 13.04
CA ARG A 255 -21.21 28.37 12.12
C ARG A 255 -22.24 27.43 12.76
N THR A 256 -22.06 27.11 14.03
CA THR A 256 -23.00 26.27 14.77
C THR A 256 -24.36 26.94 14.93
N LEU A 257 -24.40 28.28 15.06
CA LEU A 257 -25.65 29.03 15.10
C LEU A 257 -26.48 28.95 13.82
N THR A 258 -25.83 28.72 12.67
CA THR A 258 -26.46 28.78 11.35
C THR A 258 -26.78 27.42 10.76
N CYS A 259 -26.13 26.33 11.21
CA CYS A 259 -26.21 25.05 10.51
C CYS A 259 -27.32 24.10 10.99
N GLY A 260 -27.87 24.23 12.15
CA GLY A 260 -28.95 23.39 12.66
C GLY A 260 -28.70 21.86 12.66
N GLY A 261 -28.60 21.23 13.78
CA GLY A 261 -28.59 19.77 14.02
C GLY A 261 -27.72 18.93 13.10
N THR A 262 -28.31 18.29 12.10
CA THR A 262 -27.65 17.40 11.14
C THR A 262 -27.06 18.14 9.93
N GLY A 263 -27.20 19.47 9.86
CA GLY A 263 -26.59 20.30 8.81
C GLY A 263 -25.08 20.24 8.86
N ARG A 264 -24.44 20.35 7.69
CA ARG A 264 -22.97 20.40 7.63
C ARG A 264 -22.46 21.72 8.16
N LEU A 265 -21.40 21.67 8.97
CA LEU A 265 -20.74 22.87 9.48
C LEU A 265 -20.13 23.70 8.33
N PHE A 266 -19.68 23.04 7.26
CA PHE A 266 -19.15 23.64 6.05
C PHE A 266 -19.95 23.12 4.84
N PRO A 267 -21.01 23.80 4.38
CA PRO A 267 -21.89 23.34 3.32
C PRO A 267 -21.28 23.54 1.93
N MET A 268 -20.03 23.10 1.74
CA MET A 268 -19.36 23.14 0.45
C MET A 268 -20.00 22.13 -0.52
N GLY A 269 -20.29 22.52 -1.75
CA GLY A 269 -21.06 21.75 -2.71
C GLY A 269 -20.50 20.36 -3.07
N SER A 270 -19.19 20.16 -2.96
CA SER A 270 -18.53 18.89 -3.28
C SER A 270 -17.33 18.62 -2.38
N ASN A 271 -16.85 17.35 -2.38
CA ASN A 271 -15.61 16.99 -1.68
C ASN A 271 -14.35 17.63 -2.31
N ASP A 272 -14.48 18.21 -3.49
CA ASP A 272 -13.40 18.85 -4.27
C ASP A 272 -13.42 20.40 -4.14
N TRP A 273 -14.21 20.90 -3.19
CA TRP A 273 -14.48 22.32 -2.97
C TRP A 273 -13.24 23.20 -2.84
N LEU A 274 -12.15 22.66 -2.30
CA LEU A 274 -10.92 23.42 -2.06
C LEU A 274 -10.02 23.52 -3.30
N ARG A 275 -10.24 22.74 -4.34
CA ARG A 275 -9.36 22.66 -5.51
C ARG A 275 -9.13 24.01 -6.20
N ARG A 276 -10.23 24.70 -6.51
CA ARG A 276 -10.14 26.02 -7.17
C ARG A 276 -9.60 27.11 -6.24
N PRO A 277 -10.13 27.31 -5.03
CA PRO A 277 -9.57 28.29 -4.09
C PRO A 277 -8.09 28.05 -3.78
N TRP A 278 -7.68 26.80 -3.63
CA TRP A 278 -6.28 26.48 -3.40
C TRP A 278 -5.37 26.81 -4.60
N GLY A 279 -5.87 26.62 -5.81
CA GLY A 279 -5.16 27.02 -7.04
C GLY A 279 -4.93 28.53 -7.08
N ILE A 280 -5.96 29.33 -6.78
CA ILE A 280 -5.84 30.79 -6.68
C ILE A 280 -4.83 31.20 -5.60
N LEU A 281 -4.92 30.58 -4.42
CA LEU A 281 -3.98 30.81 -3.33
C LEU A 281 -2.52 30.51 -3.76
N ARG A 282 -2.29 29.36 -4.40
CA ARG A 282 -0.94 28.98 -4.90
C ARG A 282 -0.37 30.03 -5.82
N TYR A 283 -1.16 30.48 -6.77
CA TYR A 283 -0.75 31.52 -7.72
C TYR A 283 -0.32 32.81 -7.02
N HIS A 284 -1.13 33.35 -6.12
CA HIS A 284 -0.80 34.56 -5.38
C HIS A 284 0.34 34.39 -4.37
N MET A 285 0.54 33.15 -3.88
CA MET A 285 1.68 32.82 -3.04
C MET A 285 2.99 32.66 -3.85
N GLY A 286 2.93 32.57 -5.19
CA GLY A 286 4.08 32.24 -6.04
C GLY A 286 4.59 30.82 -5.80
N MET A 287 3.67 29.88 -5.49
CA MET A 287 3.99 28.48 -5.13
C MET A 287 3.53 27.48 -6.20
N ASP A 288 3.35 27.92 -7.45
CA ASP A 288 2.89 27.05 -8.52
C ASP A 288 3.89 25.91 -8.82
N ASP A 289 5.17 26.18 -8.65
CA ASP A 289 6.24 25.19 -8.88
C ASP A 289 6.53 24.32 -7.64
N ASP A 290 5.90 24.59 -6.48
CA ASP A 290 6.03 23.73 -5.29
C ASP A 290 4.96 22.62 -5.31
N PRO A 291 5.30 21.37 -5.70
CA PRO A 291 4.35 20.26 -5.75
C PRO A 291 3.86 19.83 -4.37
N GLN A 292 4.51 20.30 -3.30
CA GLN A 292 4.16 19.98 -1.92
C GLN A 292 3.24 21.05 -1.29
N PHE A 293 3.07 22.21 -1.93
CA PHE A 293 2.12 23.24 -1.50
C PHE A 293 0.69 22.82 -1.86
N VAL A 294 0.18 21.84 -1.13
CA VAL A 294 -1.16 21.25 -1.29
C VAL A 294 -1.95 21.34 0.03
N PRO A 295 -3.30 21.29 0.02
CA PRO A 295 -4.11 21.44 1.25
C PRO A 295 -3.70 20.52 2.40
N HIS A 296 -3.14 19.35 2.10
CA HIS A 296 -2.66 18.42 3.12
C HIS A 296 -1.47 18.96 3.93
N MET A 297 -0.76 19.97 3.41
CA MET A 297 0.30 20.67 4.11
C MET A 297 -0.21 21.38 5.38
N LEU A 298 -1.45 21.88 5.40
CA LEU A 298 -2.05 22.47 6.61
C LEU A 298 -2.06 21.47 7.77
N ARG A 299 -2.38 20.22 7.47
CA ARG A 299 -2.34 19.14 8.46
C ARG A 299 -0.91 18.83 8.90
N HIS A 300 0.07 18.86 7.97
CA HIS A 300 1.47 18.71 8.31
C HIS A 300 1.95 19.85 9.21
N THR A 301 1.51 21.07 8.93
CA THR A 301 1.81 22.25 9.76
C THR A 301 1.29 22.08 11.19
N CYS A 302 0.03 21.64 11.35
CA CYS A 302 -0.53 21.34 12.67
C CYS A 302 0.33 20.34 13.44
N ALA A 303 0.66 19.19 12.84
CA ALA A 303 1.45 18.16 13.50
C ALA A 303 2.89 18.60 13.83
N THR A 304 3.53 19.34 12.91
CA THR A 304 4.88 19.88 13.12
C THR A 304 4.90 20.88 14.26
N ARG A 305 3.91 21.78 14.35
CA ARG A 305 3.80 22.75 15.44
C ARG A 305 3.59 22.10 16.81
N LEU A 306 2.74 21.07 16.87
CA LEU A 306 2.56 20.27 18.10
C LEU A 306 3.89 19.62 18.52
N SER A 307 4.63 19.07 17.56
CA SER A 307 5.94 18.47 17.83
C SER A 307 6.97 19.51 18.30
N GLN A 308 7.05 20.67 17.63
CA GLN A 308 7.94 21.78 18.01
C GLN A 308 7.59 22.39 19.38
N ALA A 309 6.31 22.31 19.77
CA ALA A 309 5.85 22.71 21.10
C ALA A 309 6.10 21.64 22.18
N GLY A 310 6.82 20.55 21.87
CA GLY A 310 7.16 19.49 22.83
C GLY A 310 6.03 18.50 23.16
N VAL A 311 4.93 18.52 22.38
CA VAL A 311 3.85 17.57 22.58
C VAL A 311 4.33 16.17 22.24
N SER A 312 4.09 15.19 23.10
CA SER A 312 4.56 13.82 22.93
C SER A 312 3.96 13.14 21.67
N MET A 313 4.73 12.27 21.01
CA MET A 313 4.31 11.56 19.80
C MET A 313 3.01 10.76 19.96
N PRO A 314 2.71 10.09 21.08
CA PRO A 314 1.41 9.44 21.32
C PRO A 314 0.24 10.42 21.26
N ILE A 315 0.37 11.60 21.87
CA ILE A 315 -0.67 12.64 21.86
C ILE A 315 -0.86 13.19 20.43
N ILE A 316 0.24 13.47 19.72
CA ILE A 316 0.17 13.90 18.30
C ILE A 316 -0.49 12.82 17.45
N LYS A 317 -0.16 11.54 17.67
CA LYS A 317 -0.80 10.40 16.97
C LYS A 317 -2.31 10.43 17.17
N GLU A 318 -2.77 10.61 18.40
CA GLU A 318 -4.20 10.66 18.74
C GLU A 318 -4.87 11.88 18.12
N TRP A 319 -4.27 13.08 18.28
CA TRP A 319 -4.75 14.31 17.66
C TRP A 319 -4.92 14.18 16.16
N MET A 320 -3.94 13.57 15.48
CA MET A 320 -3.94 13.41 14.03
C MET A 320 -4.79 12.21 13.55
N GLY A 321 -5.19 11.30 14.44
CA GLY A 321 -5.90 10.07 14.10
C GLY A 321 -5.06 9.15 13.20
N HIS A 322 -3.78 8.96 13.55
CA HIS A 322 -2.91 8.01 12.88
C HIS A 322 -3.06 6.62 13.50
N THR A 323 -3.25 5.60 12.68
CA THR A 323 -3.32 4.20 13.14
C THR A 323 -1.96 3.69 13.63
N SER A 324 -0.87 4.14 13.01
CA SER A 324 0.49 3.74 13.38
C SER A 324 1.29 4.94 13.89
N ILE A 325 2.05 4.73 14.97
CA ILE A 325 3.01 5.71 15.50
C ILE A 325 4.10 6.04 14.47
N THR A 326 4.47 5.08 13.61
CA THR A 326 5.44 5.29 12.52
C THR A 326 5.03 6.42 11.57
N THR A 327 3.72 6.61 11.37
CA THR A 327 3.20 7.73 10.57
C THR A 327 3.44 9.07 11.26
N THR A 328 3.41 9.11 12.60
CA THR A 328 3.64 10.32 13.40
C THR A 328 5.13 10.58 13.61
N ALA A 329 5.96 9.53 13.66
CA ALA A 329 7.41 9.64 13.88
C ALA A 329 8.12 10.51 12.83
N ARG A 330 7.51 10.72 11.65
CA ARG A 330 8.01 11.66 10.64
C ARG A 330 8.06 13.12 11.10
N TYR A 331 7.34 13.48 12.16
CA TYR A 331 7.36 14.82 12.78
C TYR A 331 8.33 14.89 13.98
N ALA A 332 8.95 13.79 14.36
CA ALA A 332 9.96 13.74 15.41
C ALA A 332 11.28 14.29 14.84
N HIS A 333 11.41 15.60 14.84
CA HIS A 333 12.67 16.27 14.54
C HIS A 333 13.34 16.60 15.88
N PHE A 334 14.30 15.76 16.27
CA PHE A 334 15.16 16.06 17.40
C PHE A 334 16.09 17.22 17.02
N SER A 335 15.94 18.34 17.69
CA SER A 335 16.91 19.42 17.57
C SER A 335 18.11 19.10 18.50
N PRO A 336 19.31 19.64 18.23
CA PRO A 336 20.42 19.57 19.17
C PRO A 336 20.10 20.16 20.57
N SER A 337 19.14 21.10 20.64
CA SER A 337 18.62 21.63 21.90
C SER A 337 17.80 20.61 22.68
N ASP A 338 16.99 19.77 21.99
CA ASP A 338 16.20 18.73 22.66
C ASP A 338 17.11 17.66 23.29
N LEU A 339 18.19 17.30 22.60
CA LEU A 339 19.17 16.35 23.12
C LEU A 339 19.94 16.94 24.30
N ARG A 340 20.30 18.22 24.27
CA ARG A 340 20.92 18.91 25.42
C ARG A 340 20.00 18.96 26.62
N HIS A 341 18.74 19.34 26.40
CA HIS A 341 17.73 19.32 27.47
C HIS A 341 17.55 17.92 28.08
N ALA A 342 17.51 16.89 27.24
CA ALA A 342 17.44 15.50 27.72
C ALA A 342 18.70 15.11 28.52
N ALA A 343 19.89 15.58 28.12
CA ALA A 343 21.13 15.35 28.88
C ALA A 343 21.07 16.00 30.25
N THR A 344 20.63 17.26 30.37
CA THR A 344 20.45 17.97 31.64
C THR A 344 19.47 17.23 32.59
N LEU A 345 18.42 16.59 32.04
CA LEU A 345 17.48 15.79 32.85
C LEU A 345 18.07 14.46 33.34
N LEU A 346 19.13 13.95 32.71
CA LEU A 346 19.80 12.71 33.11
C LEU A 346 20.90 12.94 34.16
N GLY A 347 21.22 14.18 34.45
CA GLY A 347 22.15 14.58 35.52
C GLY A 347 23.43 15.23 34.97
N ASP A 348 23.47 16.51 35.04
CA ASP A 348 24.69 17.29 35.19
C ASP A 348 25.08 17.34 36.67
#